data_e663d399bfa09227b838fb598a6efb18
#
_entry.id   e663d399bfa09227b838fb598a6efb18
#
_cell.length_a   1.000
_cell.length_b   1.000
_cell.length_c   1.000
_cell.angle_alpha   90.00
_cell.angle_beta   90.00
_cell.angle_gamma   90.00
#
_symmetry.space_group_name_H-M   'P 1'
#
loop_
_entity.id
_entity.type
_entity.pdbx_description
1 polymer ?
#
loop_
_entity_poly.entity_id
_entity_poly.type
_entity_poly.pdbx_seq_one_letter_code
_entity_poly.pdbx_strand_id
1 'polypeptide(L)'
;MPTIEFFGFAGDERIEIERLVRECLADEEFREDCVLVAAAQCRVYDWDGTERPFVRVSTRSAGRAERFRMLLRDKCDLEIVRIEFQPREKA
;
A
#
# COMPACT_ATOMS: atom_id res chain seq x y z
N MET A 1 8.27 5.24 9.95
CA MET A 1 7.49 3.98 9.99
C MET A 1 6.54 3.95 8.80
N PRO A 2 6.77 3.12 7.79
CA PRO A 2 5.87 3.05 6.66
C PRO A 2 4.53 2.41 7.04
N THR A 3 3.45 2.94 6.50
CA THR A 3 2.11 2.42 6.74
C THR A 3 1.53 1.93 5.42
N ILE A 4 1.05 0.70 5.41
CA ILE A 4 0.44 0.07 4.24
C ILE A 4 -1.02 -0.17 4.56
N GLU A 5 -1.90 0.52 3.85
CA GLU A 5 -3.33 0.50 4.11
C GLU A 5 -4.08 -0.12 2.92
N PHE A 6 -5.01 -1.00 3.22
CA PHE A 6 -5.82 -1.71 2.22
C PHE A 6 -7.25 -1.20 2.31
N PHE A 7 -7.74 -0.63 1.21
CA PHE A 7 -9.08 -0.03 1.16
C PHE A 7 -9.95 -0.67 0.09
N GLY A 8 -11.15 -1.10 0.48
CA GLY A 8 -12.18 -1.50 -0.47
C GLY A 8 -12.09 -2.90 -1.02
N PHE A 9 -11.15 -3.71 -0.59
CA PHE A 9 -11.02 -5.09 -1.07
C PHE A 9 -12.00 -6.01 -0.37
N ALA A 10 -12.64 -6.92 -1.14
CA ALA A 10 -13.38 -8.03 -0.57
C ALA A 10 -12.42 -8.96 0.18
N GLY A 11 -12.94 -9.75 1.13
CA GLY A 11 -12.12 -10.55 2.03
C GLY A 11 -11.04 -11.40 1.35
N ASP A 12 -11.42 -12.15 0.31
CA ASP A 12 -10.48 -13.01 -0.40
C ASP A 12 -9.47 -12.19 -1.22
N GLU A 13 -9.91 -11.12 -1.85
CA GLU A 13 -9.04 -10.21 -2.60
C GLU A 13 -8.05 -9.51 -1.68
N ARG A 14 -8.49 -9.11 -0.49
CA ARG A 14 -7.62 -8.47 0.48
C ARG A 14 -6.50 -9.42 0.93
N ILE A 15 -6.84 -10.66 1.21
CA ILE A 15 -5.85 -11.68 1.61
C ILE A 15 -4.82 -11.86 0.49
N GLU A 16 -5.27 -11.93 -0.74
CA GLU A 16 -4.39 -12.13 -1.90
C GLU A 16 -3.45 -10.95 -2.12
N ILE A 17 -3.97 -9.71 -2.08
CA ILE A 17 -3.13 -8.52 -2.30
C ILE A 17 -2.17 -8.31 -1.11
N GLU A 18 -2.60 -8.60 0.10
CA GLU A 18 -1.73 -8.52 1.28
C GLU A 18 -0.57 -9.52 1.16
N ARG A 19 -0.85 -10.74 0.75
CA ARG A 19 0.17 -11.76 0.52
C ARG A 19 1.18 -11.30 -0.52
N LEU A 20 0.70 -10.74 -1.62
CA LEU A 20 1.54 -10.26 -2.70
C LEU A 20 2.46 -9.13 -2.23
N VAL A 21 1.93 -8.18 -1.48
CA VAL A 21 2.72 -7.08 -0.91
C VAL A 21 3.78 -7.62 0.05
N ARG A 22 3.42 -8.55 0.91
CA ARG A 22 4.37 -9.16 1.85
C ARG A 22 5.49 -9.90 1.12
N GLU A 23 5.19 -10.60 0.03
CA GLU A 23 6.20 -11.26 -0.79
C GLU A 23 7.17 -10.27 -1.41
N CYS A 24 6.67 -9.14 -1.89
CA CYS A 24 7.50 -8.09 -2.47
C CYS A 24 8.49 -7.50 -1.46
N LEU A 25 8.13 -7.48 -0.19
CA LEU A 25 8.94 -6.88 0.89
C LEU A 25 9.75 -7.91 1.68
N ALA A 26 9.64 -9.19 1.36
CA ALA A 26 10.18 -10.28 2.19
C ALA A 26 11.68 -10.17 2.48
N ASP A 27 12.46 -9.66 1.52
CA ASP A 27 13.91 -9.54 1.65
C ASP A 27 14.38 -8.17 2.16
N GLU A 28 13.45 -7.26 2.45
CA GLU A 28 13.80 -5.92 2.89
C GLU A 28 13.90 -5.84 4.42
N GLU A 29 14.96 -5.25 4.92
CA GLU A 29 15.16 -5.08 6.36
C GLU A 29 14.09 -4.19 6.98
N PHE A 30 13.66 -3.15 6.26
CA PHE A 30 12.67 -2.22 6.78
C PHE A 30 11.25 -2.80 6.89
N ARG A 31 11.03 -4.05 6.42
CA ARG A 31 9.72 -4.69 6.54
C ARG A 31 9.21 -4.76 7.98
N GLU A 32 10.14 -4.86 8.93
CA GLU A 32 9.80 -4.92 10.34
C GLU A 32 9.28 -3.58 10.89
N ASP A 33 9.60 -2.48 10.20
CA ASP A 33 9.09 -1.16 10.55
C ASP A 33 7.72 -0.87 9.94
N CYS A 34 7.25 -1.72 9.03
CA CYS A 34 5.99 -1.51 8.33
C CYS A 34 4.80 -1.88 9.20
N VAL A 35 3.75 -1.07 9.11
CA VAL A 35 2.47 -1.33 9.75
C VAL A 35 1.44 -1.58 8.65
N LEU A 36 0.71 -2.69 8.76
CA LEU A 36 -0.34 -3.02 7.80
C LEU A 36 -1.71 -2.75 8.44
N VAL A 37 -2.53 -1.99 7.74
CA VAL A 37 -3.87 -1.63 8.20
C VAL A 37 -4.90 -2.15 7.20
N ALA A 38 -5.80 -2.99 7.65
CA ALA A 38 -6.90 -3.48 6.84
C ALA A 38 -8.20 -2.82 7.33
N ALA A 39 -8.75 -1.93 6.50
CA ALA A 39 -10.01 -1.28 6.84
C ALA A 39 -11.16 -2.26 6.56
N ALA A 40 -11.79 -2.75 7.62
CA ALA A 40 -12.92 -3.66 7.50
C ALA A 40 -14.14 -2.90 6.94
N GLN A 41 -14.87 -3.53 6.01
CA GLN A 41 -16.13 -3.00 5.47
C GLN A 41 -16.00 -1.63 4.78
N CYS A 42 -14.80 -1.26 4.38
CA CYS A 42 -14.58 -0.05 3.61
C CYS A 42 -14.89 -0.30 2.13
N ARG A 43 -15.61 0.61 1.49
CA ARG A 43 -15.84 0.57 0.05
C ARG A 43 -15.35 1.86 -0.56
N VAL A 44 -14.68 1.76 -1.70
CA VAL A 44 -14.11 2.90 -2.40
C VAL A 44 -14.69 2.94 -3.81
N TYR A 45 -15.19 4.09 -4.21
CA TYR A 45 -15.82 4.28 -5.52
C TYR A 45 -15.21 5.46 -6.25
N ASP A 46 -15.09 5.33 -7.57
CA ASP A 46 -14.85 6.47 -8.43
C ASP A 46 -16.10 7.35 -8.50
N TRP A 47 -15.92 8.53 -9.10
CA TRP A 47 -17.02 9.46 -9.31
C TRP A 47 -18.20 8.84 -10.05
N ASP A 48 -17.94 7.91 -10.97
CA ASP A 48 -18.99 7.24 -11.76
C ASP A 48 -19.64 6.05 -11.04
N GLY A 49 -19.25 5.77 -9.80
CA GLY A 49 -19.79 4.67 -9.01
C GLY A 49 -19.07 3.33 -9.18
N THR A 50 -18.02 3.28 -9.98
CA THR A 50 -17.21 2.06 -10.15
C THR A 50 -16.37 1.80 -8.90
N GLU A 51 -16.36 0.56 -8.41
CA GLU A 51 -15.51 0.21 -7.26
C GLU A 51 -14.03 0.31 -7.64
N ARG A 52 -13.26 0.99 -6.79
CA ARG A 52 -11.82 1.21 -6.99
C ARG A 52 -11.03 0.89 -5.72
N PRO A 53 -10.93 -0.39 -5.33
CA PRO A 53 -10.10 -0.73 -4.18
C PRO A 53 -8.65 -0.38 -4.45
N PHE A 54 -7.93 0.03 -3.42
CA PHE A 54 -6.53 0.42 -3.58
C PHE A 54 -5.73 0.18 -2.30
N VAL A 55 -4.42 0.10 -2.49
CA VAL A 55 -3.44 0.03 -1.41
C VAL A 55 -2.73 1.37 -1.35
N ARG A 56 -2.65 1.97 -0.17
CA ARG A 56 -1.88 3.19 0.03
C ARG A 56 -0.66 2.88 0.89
N VAL A 57 0.52 3.18 0.34
CA VAL A 57 1.77 3.08 1.07
C VAL A 57 2.22 4.49 1.41
N SER A 58 2.28 4.81 2.69
CA SER A 58 2.69 6.13 3.17
C SER A 58 4.03 6.01 3.88
N THR A 59 4.97 6.89 3.56
CA THR A 59 6.28 6.90 4.20
C THR A 59 6.81 8.33 4.29
N ARG A 60 7.63 8.59 5.31
CA ARG A 60 8.31 9.87 5.50
C ARG A 60 9.70 9.89 4.87
N SER A 61 10.11 8.79 4.26
CA SER A 61 11.42 8.67 3.61
C SER A 61 11.25 8.63 2.09
N ALA A 62 11.85 9.59 1.40
CA ALA A 62 11.84 9.62 -0.06
C ALA A 62 12.53 8.38 -0.65
N GLY A 63 13.61 7.92 -0.01
CA GLY A 63 14.32 6.72 -0.43
C GLY A 63 13.47 5.47 -0.31
N ARG A 64 12.73 5.33 0.79
CA ARG A 64 11.81 4.20 0.97
C ARG A 64 10.64 4.26 0.00
N ALA A 65 10.12 5.46 -0.29
CA ALA A 65 9.04 5.61 -1.27
C ALA A 65 9.48 5.09 -2.64
N GLU A 66 10.67 5.46 -3.08
CA GLU A 66 11.22 4.99 -4.35
C GLU A 66 11.46 3.47 -4.32
N ARG A 67 11.96 2.95 -3.20
CA ARG A 67 12.18 1.51 -3.04
C ARG A 67 10.87 0.73 -3.12
N PHE A 68 9.81 1.22 -2.49
CA PHE A 68 8.47 0.61 -2.62
C PHE A 68 8.00 0.56 -4.07
N ARG A 69 8.20 1.65 -4.82
CA ARG A 69 7.84 1.67 -6.24
C ARG A 69 8.57 0.58 -7.01
N MET A 70 9.86 0.45 -6.79
CA MET A 70 10.67 -0.55 -7.49
C MET A 70 10.24 -1.97 -7.15
N LEU A 71 9.97 -2.24 -5.86
CA LEU A 71 9.61 -3.57 -5.40
C LEU A 71 8.22 -4.00 -5.85
N LEU A 72 7.28 -3.06 -5.91
CA LEU A 72 5.88 -3.38 -6.15
C LEU A 72 5.46 -3.30 -7.62
N ARG A 73 6.18 -2.52 -8.44
CA ARG A 73 5.75 -2.27 -9.83
C ARG A 73 5.70 -3.51 -10.71
N ASP A 74 6.57 -4.50 -10.46
CA ASP A 74 6.66 -5.70 -11.30
C ASP A 74 5.60 -6.74 -10.97
N LYS A 75 5.05 -6.70 -9.76
CA LYS A 75 4.08 -7.70 -9.28
C LYS A 75 2.71 -7.11 -8.97
N CYS A 76 2.63 -5.80 -8.78
CA CYS A 76 1.39 -5.12 -8.45
C CYS A 76 1.09 -4.07 -9.51
N ASP A 77 -0.19 -3.88 -9.82
CA ASP A 77 -0.62 -2.80 -10.67
C ASP A 77 -0.50 -1.48 -9.90
N LEU A 78 0.30 -0.55 -10.42
CA LEU A 78 0.50 0.76 -9.79
C LEU A 78 -0.75 1.65 -9.83
N GLU A 79 -1.77 1.29 -10.60
CA GLU A 79 -3.07 1.95 -10.50
C GLU A 79 -3.79 1.58 -9.20
N ILE A 80 -3.50 0.37 -8.68
CA ILE A 80 -4.08 -0.12 -7.44
C ILE A 80 -3.23 0.26 -6.24
N VAL A 81 -1.90 0.29 -6.40
CA VAL A 81 -0.98 0.61 -5.31
C VAL A 81 -0.51 2.05 -5.45
N ARG A 82 -0.90 2.89 -4.49
CA ARG A 82 -0.51 4.30 -4.44
C ARG A 82 0.59 4.48 -3.40
N ILE A 83 1.70 5.07 -3.83
CA ILE A 83 2.82 5.31 -2.94
C ILE A 83 2.92 6.80 -2.69
N GLU A 84 2.77 7.19 -1.42
CA GLU A 84 2.77 8.59 -1.01
C GLU A 84 3.97 8.89 -0.13
N PHE A 85 4.75 9.86 -0.54
CA PHE A 85 5.80 10.41 0.29
C PHE A 85 5.21 11.57 1.10
N GLN A 86 5.24 11.44 2.42
CA GLN A 86 4.74 12.47 3.32
C GLN A 86 5.91 13.03 4.12
N PRO A 87 6.50 14.15 3.69
CA PRO A 87 7.63 14.72 4.40
C PRO A 87 7.23 15.12 5.81
N ARG A 88 8.19 15.01 6.73
CA ARG A 88 7.99 15.39 8.12
C ARG A 88 7.85 16.89 8.20
N GLU A 89 6.72 17.35 8.71
CA GLU A 89 6.55 18.77 8.98
C GLU A 89 7.45 19.20 10.12
N LYS A 90 8.15 20.29 9.92
CA LYS A 90 8.89 20.91 11.01
C LYS A 90 7.91 21.72 11.85
N ALA A 91 7.82 21.34 13.11
CA ALA A 91 7.03 22.11 14.07
C ALA A 91 7.65 23.50 14.26
#